data_19e3c615f546000ad896228830880e1a
#
_entry.id   19e3c615f546000ad896228830880e1a
#
_cell.length_a   1.000
_cell.length_b   1.000
_cell.length_c   1.000
_cell.angle_alpha   90.00
_cell.angle_beta   90.00
_cell.angle_gamma   90.00
#
_symmetry.space_group_name_H-M   'P 1'
#
loop_
_entity.id
_entity.type
_entity.pdbx_description
1 polymer ?
#
loop_
_entity_poly.entity_id
_entity_poly.type
_entity_poly.pdbx_seq_one_letter_code
_entity_poly.pdbx_strand_id
1 'polypeptide(L)'
;MSLSEPLKDALISLIDNLMVNPQNMRNMASDLKPLTKDDTEVAFGIFVGYVTGGFAELFFESQKRSMTSMEAEEMRKIIFERALEMKKAIAYVRAQESKS
;
A
#
# COMPACT_ATOMS: atom_id res chain seq x y z
N MET A 1 -5.81 22.20 -3.48
CA MET A 1 -5.53 21.62 -4.80
C MET A 1 -5.67 20.12 -4.73
N SER A 2 -6.36 19.53 -5.70
CA SER A 2 -6.47 18.08 -5.78
C SER A 2 -5.37 17.51 -6.66
N LEU A 3 -5.18 16.18 -6.58
CA LEU A 3 -4.21 15.48 -7.42
C LEU A 3 -4.65 15.54 -8.88
N SER A 4 -3.70 15.75 -9.78
CA SER A 4 -3.97 15.69 -11.21
C SER A 4 -4.29 14.24 -11.64
N GLU A 5 -4.95 14.08 -12.78
CA GLU A 5 -5.28 12.74 -13.27
C GLU A 5 -4.05 11.85 -13.46
N PRO A 6 -2.94 12.34 -14.06
CA PRO A 6 -1.74 11.50 -14.16
C PRO A 6 -1.19 11.06 -12.80
N LEU A 7 -1.29 11.88 -11.77
CA LEU A 7 -0.83 11.51 -10.43
C LEU A 7 -1.77 10.50 -9.77
N LYS A 8 -3.09 10.65 -9.97
CA LYS A 8 -4.04 9.64 -9.51
C LYS A 8 -3.79 8.30 -10.17
N ASP A 9 -3.56 8.30 -11.48
CA ASP A 9 -3.27 7.09 -12.23
C ASP A 9 -1.99 6.43 -11.74
N ALA A 10 -0.97 7.23 -11.42
CA ALA A 10 0.29 6.72 -10.88
C ALA A 10 0.07 6.05 -9.51
N LEU A 11 -0.76 6.64 -8.66
CA LEU A 11 -1.09 6.08 -7.35
C LEU A 11 -1.82 4.75 -7.50
N ILE A 12 -2.82 4.70 -8.38
CA ILE A 12 -3.58 3.47 -8.63
C ILE A 12 -2.67 2.39 -9.19
N SER A 13 -1.78 2.74 -10.12
CA SER A 13 -0.81 1.78 -10.68
C SER A 13 0.12 1.24 -9.60
N LEU A 14 0.56 2.08 -8.67
CA LEU A 14 1.42 1.65 -7.58
C LEU A 14 0.69 0.62 -6.70
N ILE A 15 -0.57 0.89 -6.38
CA ILE A 15 -1.39 -0.05 -5.60
C ILE A 15 -1.55 -1.36 -6.37
N ASP A 16 -1.92 -1.30 -7.65
CA ASP A 16 -2.15 -2.48 -8.47
C ASP A 16 -0.89 -3.33 -8.60
N ASN A 17 0.26 -2.69 -8.79
CA ASN A 17 1.54 -3.40 -8.92
C ASN A 17 1.89 -4.17 -7.65
N LEU A 18 1.63 -3.57 -6.48
CA LEU A 18 1.89 -4.26 -5.22
C LEU A 18 0.89 -5.38 -4.97
N MET A 19 -0.33 -5.27 -5.48
CA MET A 19 -1.35 -6.30 -5.31
C MET A 19 -1.13 -7.52 -6.21
N VAL A 20 -0.29 -7.41 -7.23
CA VAL A 20 0.06 -8.56 -8.07
C VAL A 20 0.79 -9.64 -7.25
N ASN A 21 1.58 -9.23 -6.26
CA ASN A 21 2.33 -10.18 -5.45
C ASN A 21 2.27 -9.82 -3.96
N PRO A 22 1.14 -10.07 -3.29
CA PRO A 22 1.00 -9.79 -1.86
C PRO A 22 1.90 -10.66 -0.99
N GLN A 23 2.47 -11.74 -1.56
CA GLN A 23 3.39 -12.62 -0.82
C GLN A 23 4.60 -11.85 -0.28
N ASN A 24 5.08 -10.84 -1.02
CA ASN A 24 6.21 -10.03 -0.55
C ASN A 24 5.90 -9.33 0.78
N MET A 25 4.68 -8.82 0.93
CA MET A 25 4.26 -8.15 2.17
C MET A 25 4.16 -9.16 3.30
N ARG A 26 3.68 -10.37 3.00
CA ARG A 26 3.60 -11.46 3.97
C ARG A 26 5.00 -11.88 4.44
N ASN A 27 5.93 -12.00 3.50
CA ASN A 27 7.31 -12.37 3.83
C ASN A 27 7.95 -11.33 4.74
N MET A 28 7.77 -10.05 4.43
CA MET A 28 8.29 -8.97 5.25
C MET A 28 7.68 -8.97 6.66
N ALA A 29 6.38 -9.24 6.75
CA ALA A 29 5.71 -9.34 8.04
C ALA A 29 6.26 -10.51 8.86
N SER A 30 6.51 -11.63 8.21
CA SER A 30 7.06 -12.83 8.85
C SER A 30 8.46 -12.58 9.42
N ASP A 31 9.27 -11.75 8.73
CA ASP A 31 10.62 -11.41 9.18
C ASP A 31 10.62 -10.60 10.49
N LEU A 32 9.49 -10.01 10.84
CA LEU A 32 9.37 -9.21 12.07
C LEU A 32 8.99 -10.04 13.29
N LYS A 33 8.70 -11.33 13.13
CA LYS A 33 8.43 -12.20 14.25
C LYS A 33 9.71 -12.46 15.04
N PRO A 34 9.65 -12.63 16.36
CA PRO A 34 8.47 -12.62 17.21
C PRO A 34 8.05 -11.25 17.73
N LEU A 35 8.58 -10.17 17.17
CA LEU A 35 8.25 -8.80 17.61
C LEU A 35 6.80 -8.45 17.35
N THR A 36 6.19 -9.06 16.33
CA THR A 36 4.78 -8.85 15.97
C THR A 36 4.04 -10.17 16.01
N LYS A 37 2.72 -10.12 16.24
CA LYS A 37 1.90 -11.32 16.38
C LYS A 37 0.96 -11.58 15.22
N ASP A 38 0.41 -10.52 14.60
CA ASP A 38 -0.59 -10.68 13.56
C ASP A 38 0.03 -10.35 12.19
N ASP A 39 0.38 -11.39 11.44
CA ASP A 39 1.02 -11.25 10.14
C ASP A 39 0.15 -10.50 9.14
N THR A 40 -1.17 -10.70 9.18
CA THR A 40 -2.09 -10.06 8.23
C THR A 40 -2.13 -8.56 8.46
N GLU A 41 -2.26 -8.13 9.71
CA GLU A 41 -2.28 -6.72 10.05
C GLU A 41 -0.94 -6.05 9.77
N VAL A 42 0.16 -6.72 10.09
CA VAL A 42 1.50 -6.19 9.81
C VAL A 42 1.73 -6.08 8.31
N ALA A 43 1.37 -7.10 7.54
CA ALA A 43 1.52 -7.08 6.08
C ALA A 43 0.68 -5.97 5.45
N PHE A 44 -0.54 -5.75 5.97
CA PHE A 44 -1.39 -4.64 5.52
C PHE A 44 -0.72 -3.29 5.80
N GLY A 45 -0.16 -3.11 7.00
CA GLY A 45 0.57 -1.90 7.35
C GLY A 45 1.77 -1.65 6.45
N ILE A 46 2.52 -2.70 6.14
CA ILE A 46 3.66 -2.61 5.21
C ILE A 46 3.18 -2.18 3.83
N PHE A 47 2.07 -2.76 3.36
CA PHE A 47 1.47 -2.41 2.06
C PHE A 47 1.14 -0.92 2.01
N VAL A 48 0.40 -0.43 3.02
CA VAL A 48 0.02 0.99 3.09
C VAL A 48 1.25 1.89 3.17
N GLY A 49 2.27 1.48 3.94
CA GLY A 49 3.52 2.23 4.05
C GLY A 49 4.26 2.33 2.72
N TYR A 50 4.33 1.25 1.96
CA TYR A 50 4.95 1.24 0.64
C TYR A 50 4.23 2.17 -0.32
N VAL A 51 2.89 2.11 -0.35
CA VAL A 51 2.10 2.97 -1.24
C VAL A 51 2.29 4.42 -0.86
N THR A 52 2.15 4.73 0.43
CA THR A 52 2.26 6.10 0.93
C THR A 52 3.65 6.68 0.68
N GLY A 53 4.69 5.95 1.05
CA GLY A 53 6.07 6.40 0.89
C GLY A 53 6.47 6.48 -0.58
N GLY A 54 6.13 5.46 -1.35
CA GLY A 54 6.45 5.43 -2.79
C GLY A 54 5.76 6.54 -3.55
N PHE A 55 4.49 6.79 -3.25
CA PHE A 55 3.78 7.89 -3.90
C PHE A 55 4.30 9.25 -3.49
N ALA A 56 4.64 9.44 -2.21
CA ALA A 56 5.20 10.70 -1.73
C ALA A 56 6.51 11.03 -2.45
N GLU A 57 7.36 10.03 -2.64
CA GLU A 57 8.63 10.20 -3.36
C GLU A 57 8.39 10.54 -4.83
N LEU A 58 7.49 9.81 -5.49
CA LEU A 58 7.12 10.05 -6.88
C LEU A 58 6.55 11.46 -7.06
N PHE A 59 5.69 11.88 -6.14
CA PHE A 59 5.10 13.21 -6.16
C PHE A 59 6.18 14.29 -6.07
N PHE A 60 7.10 14.13 -5.10
CA PHE A 60 8.17 15.09 -4.91
C PHE A 60 9.07 15.19 -6.15
N GLU A 61 9.43 14.06 -6.75
CA GLU A 61 10.26 14.05 -7.95
C GLU A 61 9.55 14.73 -9.13
N SER A 62 8.25 14.52 -9.24
CA SER A 62 7.47 15.05 -10.36
C SER A 62 7.12 16.54 -10.18
N GLN A 63 6.76 16.95 -8.97
CA GLN A 63 6.26 18.30 -8.68
C GLN A 63 7.31 19.21 -8.05
N LYS A 64 8.43 18.67 -7.59
CA LYS A 64 9.51 19.40 -6.91
C LYS A 64 9.03 20.12 -5.65
N ARG A 65 8.03 19.57 -5.00
CA ARG A 65 7.50 20.04 -3.72
C ARG A 65 6.77 18.90 -3.02
N SER A 66 6.51 19.07 -1.73
CA SER A 66 5.70 18.11 -0.98
C SER A 66 4.22 18.31 -1.28
N MET A 67 3.42 17.27 -1.02
CA MET A 67 1.97 17.37 -1.15
C MET A 67 1.39 18.40 -0.19
N THR A 68 0.37 19.11 -0.65
CA THR A 68 -0.45 19.94 0.25
C THR A 68 -1.31 19.03 1.12
N SER A 69 -1.93 19.58 2.16
CA SER A 69 -2.85 18.83 3.02
C SER A 69 -3.99 18.22 2.22
N MET A 70 -4.54 18.96 1.25
CA MET A 70 -5.63 18.47 0.41
C MET A 70 -5.20 17.32 -0.49
N GLU A 71 -4.01 17.43 -1.06
CA GLU A 71 -3.46 16.37 -1.90
C GLU A 71 -3.19 15.09 -1.09
N ALA A 72 -2.64 15.25 0.11
CA ALA A 72 -2.39 14.13 1.00
C ALA A 72 -3.69 13.47 1.45
N GLU A 73 -4.73 14.26 1.72
CA GLU A 73 -6.04 13.72 2.06
C GLU A 73 -6.63 12.91 0.92
N GLU A 74 -6.51 13.41 -0.30
CA GLU A 74 -7.01 12.70 -1.48
C GLU A 74 -6.26 11.39 -1.70
N MET A 75 -4.95 11.40 -1.50
CA MET A 75 -4.15 10.17 -1.55
C MET A 75 -4.67 9.16 -0.53
N ARG A 76 -4.86 9.58 0.72
CA ARG A 76 -5.35 8.69 1.78
C ARG A 76 -6.73 8.14 1.47
N LYS A 77 -7.59 8.96 0.88
CA LYS A 77 -8.94 8.53 0.49
C LYS A 77 -8.89 7.42 -0.55
N ILE A 78 -8.05 7.58 -1.57
CA ILE A 78 -7.88 6.56 -2.62
C ILE A 78 -7.34 5.27 -2.02
N ILE A 79 -6.34 5.36 -1.15
CA ILE A 79 -5.78 4.19 -0.47
C ILE A 79 -6.86 3.50 0.37
N PHE A 80 -7.64 4.28 1.10
CA PHE A 80 -8.72 3.76 1.95
C PHE A 80 -9.79 3.04 1.11
N GLU A 81 -10.14 3.59 -0.03
CA GLU A 81 -11.13 2.96 -0.92
C GLU A 81 -10.65 1.60 -1.43
N ARG A 82 -9.34 1.39 -1.53
CA ARG A 82 -8.76 0.12 -1.97
C ARG A 82 -8.31 -0.76 -0.80
N ALA A 83 -8.45 -0.30 0.44
CA ALA A 83 -7.92 -1.00 1.61
C ALA A 83 -8.51 -2.39 1.80
N LEU A 84 -9.81 -2.54 1.54
CA LEU A 84 -10.46 -3.84 1.69
C LEU A 84 -9.91 -4.86 0.68
N GLU A 85 -9.66 -4.43 -0.54
CA GLU A 85 -9.05 -5.29 -1.56
C GLU A 85 -7.65 -5.72 -1.14
N MET A 86 -6.87 -4.80 -0.58
CA MET A 86 -5.52 -5.08 -0.08
C MET A 86 -5.55 -6.13 1.01
N LYS A 87 -6.45 -5.96 1.98
CA LYS A 87 -6.61 -6.92 3.07
C LYS A 87 -7.03 -8.29 2.57
N LYS A 88 -7.96 -8.33 1.62
CA LYS A 88 -8.41 -9.59 1.03
C LYS A 88 -7.29 -10.31 0.30
N ALA A 89 -6.46 -9.57 -0.44
CA ALA A 89 -5.33 -10.16 -1.16
C ALA A 89 -4.33 -10.78 -0.19
N ILE A 90 -4.02 -10.11 0.91
CA ILE A 90 -3.09 -10.59 1.93
C ILE A 90 -3.68 -11.82 2.64
N ALA A 91 -4.95 -11.77 2.99
CA ALA A 91 -5.63 -12.87 3.66
C ALA A 91 -5.73 -14.11 2.76
N TYR A 92 -5.91 -13.91 1.45
CA TYR A 92 -5.95 -15.01 0.49
C TYR A 92 -4.62 -15.76 0.46
N VAL A 93 -3.51 -15.04 0.45
CA VAL A 93 -2.17 -15.67 0.48
C VAL A 93 -2.01 -16.50 1.74
N ARG A 94 -2.42 -15.97 2.90
CA ARG A 94 -2.36 -16.71 4.16
C ARG A 94 -3.19 -17.99 4.10
N ALA A 95 -4.40 -17.91 3.52
CA ALA A 95 -5.26 -19.07 3.38
C ALA A 95 -4.62 -20.14 2.51
N GLN A 96 -3.93 -19.74 1.43
CA GLN A 96 -3.22 -20.68 0.56
C GLN A 96 -2.06 -21.35 1.30
N GLU A 97 -1.30 -20.59 2.08
CA GLU A 97 -0.21 -21.14 2.88
C GLU A 97 -0.71 -22.17 3.90
N SER A 98 -1.87 -21.91 4.51
CA SER A 98 -2.45 -22.80 5.50
C SER A 98 -2.92 -24.13 4.91
N LYS A 99 -3.17 -24.17 3.61
CA LYS A 99 -3.62 -25.38 2.92
C LYS A 99 -2.48 -26.25 2.42
N SER A 100 -1.30 -25.72 2.38
CA SER A 100 -0.11 -26.47 1.94
C SER A 100 0.66 -27.11 3.12
#